data_f588f18d42f585c20be0928c36a9f43d
#
_entry.id   f588f18d42f585c20be0928c36a9f43d
#
_cell.length_a   1.000
_cell.length_b   1.000
_cell.length_c   1.000
_cell.angle_alpha   90.00
_cell.angle_beta   90.00
_cell.angle_gamma   90.00
#
_symmetry.space_group_name_H-M   'P 1'
#
loop_
_entity.id
_entity.type
_entity.pdbx_description
1 polymer ?
#
loop_
_entity_poly.entity_id
_entity_poly.type
_entity_poly.pdbx_seq_one_letter_code
_entity_poly.pdbx_strand_id
1 'polypeptide(L)'
;MLENDFPLDLQWRPDPVVLDAKVAEAKQKLLESIKRSVYVYRVDCGGCNGCEIEIFATITAVFDAERFGIKVVPSPRHADMLIYTGAMTRSMREPALRAYHAAPDPKIVMSYGACGCTGGIFHDNYCVWGGTDPILPVDVYVPGCPPSPPATIFGFATALGLLDQKLHASHHVAPAGEQAPVAFPAIPYKVRTAFEREARRMSGYYYGKQIVDEFMLALSKDTVDALGAADALIAAETDTRKRAVSMDLKALLLSKVVDE
;
A
#
# COMPACT_ATOMS: atom_id res chain seq x y z
N MET A 1 21.12 31.86 3.66
CA MET A 1 20.38 31.00 4.58
C MET A 1 18.91 31.24 4.30
N LEU A 2 18.27 30.33 3.58
CA LEU A 2 16.82 30.33 3.42
C LEU A 2 16.32 29.35 4.48
N GLU A 3 15.81 29.88 5.59
CA GLU A 3 15.04 29.12 6.56
C GLU A 3 13.77 28.66 5.85
N ASN A 4 13.75 27.38 5.49
CA ASN A 4 12.53 26.73 5.00
C ASN A 4 11.61 26.46 6.21
N ASP A 5 10.89 27.48 6.63
CA ASP A 5 9.72 27.34 7.49
C ASP A 5 8.54 26.74 6.69
N PHE A 6 8.72 25.55 6.12
CA PHE A 6 7.61 24.69 5.79
C PHE A 6 7.40 23.76 6.98
N PRO A 7 6.32 23.91 7.74
CA PRO A 7 5.90 22.89 8.67
C PRO A 7 5.52 21.68 7.82
N LEU A 8 6.49 20.78 7.62
CA LEU A 8 6.19 19.44 7.10
C LEU A 8 5.42 18.73 8.21
N ASP A 9 4.11 18.93 8.22
CA ASP A 9 3.22 18.03 8.96
C ASP A 9 3.26 16.66 8.30
N LEU A 10 4.25 15.87 8.70
CA LEU A 10 4.44 14.50 8.23
C LEU A 10 3.32 13.57 8.70
N GLN A 11 2.43 14.05 9.56
CA GLN A 11 1.30 13.31 10.09
C GLN A 11 0.00 13.61 9.34
N TRP A 12 -0.06 14.72 8.57
CA TRP A 12 -1.26 15.04 7.82
C TRP A 12 -1.48 14.02 6.71
N ARG A 13 -2.49 13.18 6.91
CA ARG A 13 -3.05 12.35 5.85
C ARG A 13 -4.33 13.00 5.38
N PRO A 14 -4.48 13.27 4.07
CA PRO A 14 -5.75 13.75 3.55
C PRO A 14 -6.82 12.70 3.83
N ASP A 15 -8.04 13.14 4.10
CA ASP A 15 -9.18 12.25 4.22
C ASP A 15 -9.32 11.44 2.92
N PRO A 16 -9.49 10.11 3.01
CA PRO A 16 -9.72 9.28 1.84
C PRO A 16 -11.07 9.64 1.21
N VAL A 17 -11.18 9.46 -0.10
CA VAL A 17 -12.47 9.59 -0.79
C VAL A 17 -13.38 8.47 -0.28
N VAL A 18 -14.47 8.84 0.40
CA VAL A 18 -15.49 7.91 0.88
C VAL A 18 -16.49 7.66 -0.25
N LEU A 19 -16.74 6.38 -0.55
CA LEU A 19 -17.76 6.01 -1.53
C LEU A 19 -19.17 6.27 -0.97
N ASP A 20 -19.99 6.99 -1.72
CA ASP A 20 -21.41 7.07 -1.44
C ASP A 20 -22.07 5.68 -1.59
N ALA A 21 -22.99 5.33 -0.70
CA ALA A 21 -23.70 4.04 -0.72
C ALA A 21 -24.42 3.78 -2.05
N LYS A 22 -24.95 4.82 -2.70
CA LYS A 22 -25.58 4.74 -4.03
C LYS A 22 -24.57 4.38 -5.12
N VAL A 23 -23.36 4.91 -5.03
CA VAL A 23 -22.28 4.58 -5.98
C VAL A 23 -21.81 3.15 -5.76
N ALA A 24 -21.73 2.68 -4.52
CA ALA A 24 -21.39 1.29 -4.21
C ALA A 24 -22.42 0.29 -4.79
N GLU A 25 -23.72 0.58 -4.62
CA GLU A 25 -24.80 -0.24 -5.20
C GLU A 25 -24.77 -0.22 -6.74
N ALA A 26 -24.57 0.96 -7.34
CA ALA A 26 -24.45 1.09 -8.79
C ALA A 26 -23.23 0.34 -9.35
N LYS A 27 -22.13 0.29 -8.60
CA LYS A 27 -20.94 -0.48 -8.91
C LYS A 27 -21.22 -1.99 -8.96
N GLN A 28 -21.93 -2.52 -7.97
CA GLN A 28 -22.32 -3.91 -7.94
C GLN A 28 -23.19 -4.28 -9.14
N LYS A 29 -24.17 -3.43 -9.49
CA LYS A 29 -25.00 -3.60 -10.69
C LYS A 29 -24.20 -3.50 -11.99
N LEU A 30 -23.16 -2.65 -12.04
CA LEU A 30 -22.27 -2.58 -13.20
C LEU A 30 -21.54 -3.90 -13.43
N LEU A 31 -21.00 -4.50 -12.39
CA LEU A 31 -20.29 -5.79 -12.46
C LEU A 31 -21.19 -6.91 -13.00
N GLU A 32 -22.47 -6.91 -12.61
CA GLU A 32 -23.47 -7.89 -13.09
C GLU A 32 -23.90 -7.64 -14.55
N SER A 33 -23.79 -6.41 -15.04
CA SER A 33 -24.36 -5.99 -16.33
C SER A 33 -23.34 -5.78 -17.46
N ILE A 34 -22.03 -5.82 -17.19
CA ILE A 34 -21.01 -5.62 -18.24
C ILE A 34 -21.05 -6.80 -19.23
N LYS A 35 -21.72 -6.59 -20.36
CA LYS A 35 -21.75 -7.50 -21.51
C LYS A 35 -21.01 -6.93 -22.73
N ARG A 36 -20.21 -5.89 -22.54
CA ARG A 36 -19.43 -5.18 -23.55
C ARG A 36 -17.96 -5.11 -23.17
N SER A 37 -17.14 -4.63 -24.10
CA SER A 37 -15.74 -4.31 -23.80
C SER A 37 -15.62 -3.30 -22.67
N VAL A 38 -14.64 -3.50 -21.80
CA VAL A 38 -14.31 -2.62 -20.67
C VAL A 38 -13.21 -1.68 -21.08
N TYR A 39 -13.44 -0.40 -20.90
CA TYR A 39 -12.49 0.65 -21.21
C TYR A 39 -11.62 0.95 -19.99
N VAL A 40 -10.32 0.87 -20.18
CA VAL A 40 -9.32 0.99 -19.10
C VAL A 40 -8.46 2.22 -19.33
N TYR A 41 -8.30 3.04 -18.31
CA TYR A 41 -7.38 4.16 -18.29
C TYR A 41 -6.35 3.98 -17.18
N ARG A 42 -5.06 4.15 -17.52
CA ARG A 42 -3.97 4.06 -16.56
C ARG A 42 -3.60 5.45 -16.03
N VAL A 43 -3.39 5.51 -14.72
CA VAL A 43 -2.89 6.69 -14.00
C VAL A 43 -1.55 6.34 -13.37
N ASP A 44 -0.48 6.99 -13.82
CA ASP A 44 0.84 6.86 -13.22
C ASP A 44 0.95 7.78 -12.00
N CYS A 45 1.23 7.22 -10.84
CA CYS A 45 1.34 7.94 -9.58
C CYS A 45 2.80 8.08 -9.11
N GLY A 46 3.74 7.82 -9.98
CA GLY A 46 5.18 7.88 -9.72
C GLY A 46 5.77 6.49 -9.52
N GLY A 47 6.04 5.83 -10.63
CA GLY A 47 6.60 4.49 -10.70
C GLY A 47 7.95 4.44 -11.40
N CYS A 48 8.51 3.24 -11.51
CA CYS A 48 9.74 2.94 -12.24
C CYS A 48 9.50 2.49 -13.69
N ASN A 49 8.27 2.57 -14.19
CA ASN A 49 7.79 2.08 -15.48
C ASN A 49 7.77 0.55 -15.65
N GLY A 50 8.14 -0.23 -14.66
CA GLY A 50 8.06 -1.69 -14.73
C GLY A 50 6.62 -2.19 -14.91
N CYS A 51 5.69 -1.60 -14.17
CA CYS A 51 4.25 -1.91 -14.27
C CYS A 51 3.69 -1.56 -15.64
N GLU A 52 4.10 -0.44 -16.21
CA GLU A 52 3.69 0.03 -17.53
C GLU A 52 4.12 -0.93 -18.64
N ILE A 53 5.36 -1.41 -18.56
CA ILE A 53 5.90 -2.37 -19.54
C ILE A 53 5.07 -3.66 -19.52
N GLU A 54 4.73 -4.17 -18.35
CA GLU A 54 3.91 -5.39 -18.21
C GLU A 54 2.44 -5.17 -18.63
N ILE A 55 1.87 -3.99 -18.37
CA ILE A 55 0.54 -3.64 -18.87
C ILE A 55 0.56 -3.59 -20.41
N PHE A 56 1.58 -2.98 -21.02
CA PHE A 56 1.73 -3.00 -22.47
C PHE A 56 1.98 -4.39 -23.01
N ALA A 57 2.79 -5.21 -22.34
CA ALA A 57 2.97 -6.62 -22.72
C ALA A 57 1.65 -7.39 -22.72
N THR A 58 0.76 -7.08 -21.78
CA THR A 58 -0.56 -7.72 -21.65
C THR A 58 -1.46 -7.49 -22.86
N ILE A 59 -1.37 -6.35 -23.52
CA ILE A 59 -2.14 -6.01 -24.72
C ILE A 59 -1.45 -6.41 -26.03
N THR A 60 -0.22 -6.95 -25.97
CA THR A 60 0.46 -7.48 -27.16
C THR A 60 -0.22 -8.74 -27.69
N ALA A 61 0.06 -9.11 -28.94
CA ALA A 61 -0.52 -10.29 -29.59
C ALA A 61 -0.24 -11.62 -28.85
N VAL A 62 0.78 -11.67 -27.96
CA VAL A 62 1.11 -12.88 -27.21
C VAL A 62 0.07 -13.16 -26.10
N PHE A 63 -0.30 -12.12 -25.36
CA PHE A 63 -1.26 -12.25 -24.24
C PHE A 63 -2.67 -11.80 -24.63
N ASP A 64 -2.76 -10.82 -25.53
CA ASP A 64 -3.97 -10.38 -26.22
C ASP A 64 -5.18 -10.16 -25.27
N ALA A 65 -4.98 -9.28 -24.29
CA ALA A 65 -6.05 -8.92 -23.36
C ALA A 65 -7.27 -8.29 -24.07
N GLU A 66 -7.08 -7.72 -25.26
CA GLU A 66 -8.19 -7.13 -26.02
C GLU A 66 -9.22 -8.15 -26.46
N ARG A 67 -8.82 -9.40 -26.75
CA ARG A 67 -9.78 -10.47 -27.05
C ARG A 67 -10.70 -10.83 -25.89
N PHE A 68 -10.28 -10.51 -24.66
CA PHE A 68 -11.12 -10.66 -23.48
C PHE A 68 -12.00 -9.41 -23.24
N GLY A 69 -12.01 -8.48 -24.17
CA GLY A 69 -12.82 -7.26 -24.10
C GLY A 69 -12.19 -6.12 -23.31
N ILE A 70 -10.90 -6.17 -23.03
CA ILE A 70 -10.18 -5.11 -22.33
C ILE A 70 -9.62 -4.13 -23.37
N LYS A 71 -10.02 -2.84 -23.31
CA LYS A 71 -9.55 -1.81 -24.24
C LYS A 71 -8.99 -0.61 -23.50
N VAL A 72 -7.78 -0.19 -23.89
CA VAL A 72 -7.14 1.01 -23.35
C VAL A 72 -7.70 2.26 -24.02
N VAL A 73 -8.02 3.26 -23.22
CA VAL A 73 -8.52 4.57 -23.69
C VAL A 73 -7.59 5.71 -23.29
N PRO A 74 -7.52 6.77 -24.10
CA PRO A 74 -6.59 7.88 -23.86
C PRO A 74 -7.09 8.91 -22.81
N SER A 75 -8.30 8.76 -22.30
CA SER A 75 -8.89 9.70 -21.35
C SER A 75 -9.67 9.00 -20.26
N PRO A 76 -9.57 9.46 -19.00
CA PRO A 76 -10.33 8.89 -17.90
C PRO A 76 -11.85 9.06 -18.08
N ARG A 77 -12.29 10.06 -18.85
CA ARG A 77 -13.73 10.31 -19.14
C ARG A 77 -14.40 9.20 -19.93
N HIS A 78 -13.63 8.35 -20.57
CA HIS A 78 -14.14 7.21 -21.35
C HIS A 78 -13.87 5.87 -20.65
N ALA A 79 -13.29 5.89 -19.46
CA ALA A 79 -12.90 4.69 -18.74
C ALA A 79 -14.02 4.17 -17.84
N ASP A 80 -14.20 2.86 -17.87
CA ASP A 80 -14.99 2.11 -16.89
C ASP A 80 -14.11 1.68 -15.70
N MET A 81 -12.80 1.54 -15.95
CA MET A 81 -11.81 1.12 -14.96
C MET A 81 -10.60 2.04 -14.98
N LEU A 82 -10.16 2.44 -13.80
CA LEU A 82 -8.94 3.20 -13.59
C LEU A 82 -7.88 2.30 -12.96
N ILE A 83 -6.71 2.20 -13.60
CA ILE A 83 -5.55 1.48 -13.06
C ILE A 83 -4.56 2.49 -12.51
N TYR A 84 -4.29 2.41 -11.23
CA TYR A 84 -3.30 3.24 -10.55
C TYR A 84 -2.00 2.46 -10.37
N THR A 85 -0.94 2.94 -11.02
CA THR A 85 0.41 2.36 -10.94
C THR A 85 1.34 3.29 -10.16
N GLY A 86 2.42 2.73 -9.64
CA GLY A 86 3.41 3.49 -8.87
C GLY A 86 2.98 3.81 -7.44
N ALA A 87 3.95 4.21 -6.63
CA ALA A 87 3.70 4.69 -5.28
C ALA A 87 3.09 6.10 -5.37
N MET A 88 1.99 6.33 -4.68
CA MET A 88 1.32 7.62 -4.70
C MET A 88 2.25 8.73 -4.19
N THR A 89 2.91 9.42 -5.11
CA THR A 89 3.78 10.55 -4.76
C THR A 89 2.95 11.77 -4.36
N ARG A 90 3.54 12.67 -3.58
CA ARG A 90 2.86 13.90 -3.14
C ARG A 90 2.44 14.78 -4.31
N SER A 91 3.28 14.87 -5.35
CA SER A 91 2.98 15.62 -6.57
C SER A 91 1.88 15.00 -7.43
N MET A 92 1.76 13.66 -7.44
CA MET A 92 0.77 12.96 -8.26
C MET A 92 -0.58 12.77 -7.57
N ARG A 93 -0.71 13.11 -6.30
CA ARG A 93 -1.99 13.01 -5.58
C ARG A 93 -3.11 13.79 -6.28
N GLU A 94 -2.88 15.06 -6.57
CA GLU A 94 -3.91 15.90 -7.24
C GLU A 94 -4.25 15.44 -8.66
N PRO A 95 -3.28 15.12 -9.54
CA PRO A 95 -3.57 14.51 -10.83
C PRO A 95 -4.37 13.20 -10.72
N ALA A 96 -4.04 12.35 -9.75
CA ALA A 96 -4.73 11.09 -9.51
C ALA A 96 -6.20 11.31 -9.10
N LEU A 97 -6.46 12.26 -8.19
CA LEU A 97 -7.81 12.65 -7.79
C LEU A 97 -8.60 13.26 -8.97
N ARG A 98 -7.96 14.10 -9.78
CA ARG A 98 -8.60 14.67 -10.97
C ARG A 98 -8.98 13.59 -11.98
N ALA A 99 -8.14 12.59 -12.20
CA ALA A 99 -8.46 11.45 -13.06
C ALA A 99 -9.65 10.64 -12.49
N TYR A 100 -9.67 10.43 -11.17
CA TYR A 100 -10.76 9.75 -10.49
C TYR A 100 -12.09 10.50 -10.66
N HIS A 101 -12.11 11.79 -10.42
CA HIS A 101 -13.33 12.60 -10.55
C HIS A 101 -13.75 12.83 -12.00
N ALA A 102 -12.83 12.75 -12.96
CA ALA A 102 -13.14 12.90 -14.38
C ALA A 102 -13.77 11.64 -14.99
N ALA A 103 -13.51 10.47 -14.41
CA ALA A 103 -14.11 9.22 -14.86
C ALA A 103 -15.59 9.15 -14.45
N PRO A 104 -16.50 8.69 -15.33
CA PRO A 104 -17.92 8.57 -15.01
C PRO A 104 -18.16 7.53 -13.91
N ASP A 105 -19.26 7.71 -13.17
CA ASP A 105 -19.73 6.70 -12.23
C ASP A 105 -20.79 5.79 -12.89
N PRO A 106 -20.83 4.51 -12.56
CA PRO A 106 -19.94 3.76 -11.67
C PRO A 106 -18.61 3.38 -12.34
N LYS A 107 -17.52 3.40 -11.60
CA LYS A 107 -16.17 3.07 -12.06
C LYS A 107 -15.49 2.06 -11.15
N ILE A 108 -14.57 1.28 -11.69
CA ILE A 108 -13.73 0.33 -10.95
C ILE A 108 -12.35 0.95 -10.75
N VAL A 109 -11.83 0.88 -9.55
CA VAL A 109 -10.50 1.35 -9.19
C VAL A 109 -9.60 0.17 -8.88
N MET A 110 -8.57 -0.02 -9.71
CA MET A 110 -7.58 -1.07 -9.55
C MET A 110 -6.25 -0.47 -9.09
N SER A 111 -5.73 -0.96 -7.99
CA SER A 111 -4.38 -0.67 -7.51
C SER A 111 -3.42 -1.72 -8.05
N TYR A 112 -2.41 -1.30 -8.82
CA TYR A 112 -1.58 -2.19 -9.61
C TYR A 112 -0.10 -2.11 -9.22
N GLY A 113 0.48 -3.29 -9.01
CA GLY A 113 1.87 -3.43 -8.58
C GLY A 113 2.07 -3.21 -7.08
N ALA A 114 3.20 -3.65 -6.55
CA ALA A 114 3.52 -3.50 -5.13
C ALA A 114 3.52 -2.03 -4.70
N CYS A 115 3.98 -1.12 -5.57
CA CYS A 115 3.98 0.32 -5.30
C CYS A 115 2.57 0.87 -5.18
N GLY A 116 1.65 0.52 -6.08
CA GLY A 116 0.25 0.92 -6.01
C GLY A 116 -0.44 0.33 -4.79
N CYS A 117 -0.22 -0.96 -4.51
CA CYS A 117 -0.91 -1.65 -3.41
C CYS A 117 -0.51 -1.13 -2.02
N THR A 118 0.78 -0.90 -1.78
CA THR A 118 1.29 -0.59 -0.43
C THR A 118 2.35 0.52 -0.39
N GLY A 119 2.69 1.12 -1.53
CA GLY A 119 3.87 1.98 -1.67
C GLY A 119 5.14 1.20 -2.04
N GLY A 120 5.12 -0.13 -1.94
CA GLY A 120 6.24 -0.99 -2.27
C GLY A 120 7.52 -0.64 -1.52
N ILE A 121 8.65 -0.64 -2.23
CA ILE A 121 9.96 -0.24 -1.65
C ILE A 121 10.05 1.26 -1.33
N PHE A 122 9.09 2.06 -1.78
CA PHE A 122 9.06 3.51 -1.58
C PHE A 122 8.12 3.94 -0.44
N HIS A 123 7.49 2.99 0.27
CA HIS A 123 6.40 3.25 1.22
C HIS A 123 6.75 4.21 2.36
N ASP A 124 8.01 4.27 2.77
CA ASP A 124 8.50 5.11 3.85
C ASP A 124 9.25 6.37 3.37
N ASN A 125 9.21 6.66 2.06
CA ASN A 125 9.83 7.85 1.51
C ASN A 125 8.99 9.09 1.84
N TYR A 126 9.64 10.19 2.24
CA TYR A 126 8.99 11.45 2.62
C TYR A 126 8.16 12.09 1.48
N CYS A 127 8.44 11.78 0.22
CA CYS A 127 7.72 12.31 -0.94
C CYS A 127 6.58 11.40 -1.42
N VAL A 128 6.29 10.30 -0.71
CA VAL A 128 5.27 9.31 -1.07
C VAL A 128 4.21 9.23 0.03
N TRP A 129 2.94 9.09 -0.38
CA TRP A 129 1.81 8.86 0.54
C TRP A 129 1.65 7.38 0.94
N GLY A 130 2.27 6.46 0.20
CA GLY A 130 2.13 5.02 0.32
C GLY A 130 1.47 4.42 -0.91
N GLY A 131 0.50 3.52 -0.72
CA GLY A 131 -0.29 2.96 -1.81
C GLY A 131 -1.40 3.88 -2.31
N THR A 132 -2.31 3.32 -3.09
CA THR A 132 -3.47 4.05 -3.64
C THR A 132 -4.60 4.21 -2.62
N ASP A 133 -4.78 3.22 -1.75
CA ASP A 133 -5.87 3.11 -0.77
C ASP A 133 -5.97 4.24 0.27
N PRO A 134 -4.89 4.91 0.71
CA PRO A 134 -5.03 6.05 1.60
C PRO A 134 -5.69 7.26 0.97
N ILE A 135 -5.81 7.30 -0.37
CA ILE A 135 -6.29 8.47 -1.12
C ILE A 135 -7.58 8.17 -1.88
N LEU A 136 -7.68 6.96 -2.47
CA LEU A 136 -8.80 6.56 -3.33
C LEU A 136 -9.38 5.23 -2.86
N PRO A 137 -10.70 5.04 -3.02
CA PRO A 137 -11.33 3.76 -2.75
C PRO A 137 -10.89 2.74 -3.80
N VAL A 138 -10.22 1.68 -3.37
CA VAL A 138 -9.69 0.62 -4.23
C VAL A 138 -10.62 -0.58 -4.20
N ASP A 139 -10.99 -1.08 -5.39
CA ASP A 139 -11.85 -2.25 -5.54
C ASP A 139 -11.03 -3.54 -5.70
N VAL A 140 -9.92 -3.46 -6.44
CA VAL A 140 -9.07 -4.61 -6.75
C VAL A 140 -7.60 -4.27 -6.60
N TYR A 141 -6.86 -5.19 -5.99
CA TYR A 141 -5.41 -5.11 -5.86
C TYR A 141 -4.75 -6.18 -6.72
N VAL A 142 -3.76 -5.77 -7.52
CA VAL A 142 -2.95 -6.67 -8.34
C VAL A 142 -1.51 -6.58 -7.87
N PRO A 143 -1.09 -7.45 -6.94
CA PRO A 143 0.26 -7.40 -6.39
C PRO A 143 1.30 -7.93 -7.37
N GLY A 144 2.52 -7.43 -7.27
CA GLY A 144 3.69 -7.83 -8.07
C GLY A 144 4.64 -6.65 -8.24
N CYS A 145 5.88 -6.91 -8.62
CA CYS A 145 6.87 -5.84 -8.83
C CYS A 145 7.76 -6.15 -10.05
N PRO A 146 7.18 -5.97 -11.26
CA PRO A 146 5.79 -5.76 -11.62
C PRO A 146 4.94 -7.04 -11.60
N PRO A 147 3.60 -6.96 -11.63
CA PRO A 147 2.74 -8.09 -11.92
C PRO A 147 2.98 -8.58 -13.35
N SER A 148 3.03 -9.90 -13.55
CA SER A 148 3.17 -10.47 -14.89
C SER A 148 1.88 -10.30 -15.72
N PRO A 149 1.93 -10.38 -17.07
CA PRO A 149 0.75 -10.27 -17.91
C PRO A 149 -0.40 -11.26 -17.55
N PRO A 150 -0.12 -12.53 -17.23
CA PRO A 150 -1.18 -13.43 -16.74
C PRO A 150 -1.81 -12.97 -15.42
N ALA A 151 -1.01 -12.41 -14.49
CA ALA A 151 -1.53 -11.86 -13.24
C ALA A 151 -2.39 -10.62 -13.49
N THR A 152 -2.03 -9.82 -14.48
CA THR A 152 -2.81 -8.65 -14.92
C THR A 152 -4.16 -9.07 -15.50
N ILE A 153 -4.18 -10.06 -16.39
CA ILE A 153 -5.43 -10.62 -16.94
C ILE A 153 -6.31 -11.21 -15.83
N PHE A 154 -5.70 -11.92 -14.87
CA PHE A 154 -6.42 -12.42 -13.70
C PHE A 154 -7.02 -11.27 -12.87
N GLY A 155 -6.27 -10.17 -12.68
CA GLY A 155 -6.76 -8.97 -12.00
C GLY A 155 -7.95 -8.34 -12.72
N PHE A 156 -7.92 -8.26 -14.04
CA PHE A 156 -9.06 -7.80 -14.84
C PHE A 156 -10.27 -8.71 -14.68
N ALA A 157 -10.08 -10.02 -14.78
CA ALA A 157 -11.16 -10.98 -14.60
C ALA A 157 -11.80 -10.91 -13.21
N THR A 158 -10.98 -10.70 -12.18
CA THR A 158 -11.44 -10.46 -10.81
C THR A 158 -12.21 -9.14 -10.70
N ALA A 159 -11.70 -8.07 -11.30
CA ALA A 159 -12.34 -6.75 -11.31
C ALA A 159 -13.72 -6.79 -12.00
N LEU A 160 -13.88 -7.65 -12.97
CA LEU A 160 -15.13 -7.85 -13.71
C LEU A 160 -16.08 -8.87 -13.04
N GLY A 161 -15.72 -9.39 -11.88
CA GLY A 161 -16.54 -10.38 -11.18
C GLY A 161 -16.59 -11.76 -11.87
N LEU A 162 -15.70 -12.00 -12.84
CA LEU A 162 -15.60 -13.30 -13.52
C LEU A 162 -14.87 -14.35 -12.68
N LEU A 163 -14.05 -13.91 -11.75
CA LEU A 163 -13.30 -14.74 -10.82
C LEU A 163 -13.47 -14.20 -9.40
N ASP A 164 -13.51 -15.10 -8.44
CA ASP A 164 -13.57 -14.73 -7.03
C ASP A 164 -12.29 -14.01 -6.60
N GLN A 165 -12.46 -12.91 -5.91
CA GLN A 165 -11.34 -12.18 -5.34
C GLN A 165 -10.75 -12.98 -4.18
N LYS A 166 -9.46 -13.33 -4.29
CA LYS A 166 -8.73 -14.03 -3.24
C LYS A 166 -8.32 -13.14 -2.07
N LEU A 167 -8.20 -11.83 -2.33
CA LEU A 167 -7.86 -10.82 -1.33
C LEU A 167 -9.11 -9.96 -1.09
N HIS A 168 -9.67 -10.07 0.09
CA HIS A 168 -10.72 -9.17 0.55
C HIS A 168 -10.10 -8.05 1.40
N ALA A 169 -10.72 -6.89 1.46
CA ALA A 169 -10.34 -5.80 2.36
C ALA A 169 -10.58 -6.13 3.85
N SER A 170 -10.95 -7.36 4.16
CA SER A 170 -11.07 -7.90 5.51
C SER A 170 -9.72 -8.42 6.01
N HIS A 171 -9.50 -8.37 7.32
CA HIS A 171 -8.35 -9.00 7.93
C HIS A 171 -8.26 -10.47 7.51
N HIS A 172 -7.08 -10.88 7.05
CA HIS A 172 -6.83 -12.29 6.77
C HIS A 172 -6.99 -13.09 8.05
N VAL A 173 -7.95 -13.99 8.06
CA VAL A 173 -8.09 -14.99 9.12
C VAL A 173 -7.42 -16.26 8.60
N ALA A 174 -6.24 -16.56 9.14
CA ALA A 174 -5.53 -17.78 8.79
C ALA A 174 -6.40 -19.00 9.13
N PRO A 175 -6.51 -20.00 8.23
CA PRO A 175 -7.14 -21.26 8.56
C PRO A 175 -6.45 -21.91 9.77
N ALA A 176 -7.18 -22.67 10.54
CA ALA A 176 -6.64 -23.34 11.72
C ALA A 176 -5.43 -24.23 11.33
N GLY A 177 -4.23 -23.89 11.81
CA GLY A 177 -2.98 -24.57 11.48
C GLY A 177 -2.00 -23.80 10.58
N GLU A 178 -2.42 -22.70 9.97
CA GLU A 178 -1.51 -21.80 9.27
C GLU A 178 -0.85 -20.86 10.29
N GLN A 179 0.48 -20.86 10.35
CA GLN A 179 1.17 -19.87 11.18
C GLN A 179 0.98 -18.51 10.54
N ALA A 180 0.22 -17.65 11.21
CA ALA A 180 0.11 -16.26 10.82
C ALA A 180 1.52 -15.66 10.71
N PRO A 181 1.83 -14.88 9.65
CA PRO A 181 3.07 -14.13 9.62
C PRO A 181 3.17 -13.33 10.93
N VAL A 182 4.36 -13.32 11.54
CA VAL A 182 4.61 -12.68 12.83
C VAL A 182 4.31 -11.19 12.70
N ALA A 183 3.04 -10.84 12.78
CA ALA A 183 2.61 -9.48 13.03
C ALA A 183 2.55 -9.34 14.54
N PHE A 184 3.20 -8.37 15.11
CA PHE A 184 3.14 -8.07 16.54
C PHE A 184 1.80 -7.39 16.85
N PRO A 185 0.69 -8.13 17.08
CA PRO A 185 -0.65 -7.56 17.14
C PRO A 185 -0.86 -6.67 18.37
N ALA A 186 -0.05 -6.89 19.40
CA ALA A 186 -0.07 -6.08 20.62
C ALA A 186 0.52 -4.67 20.41
N ILE A 187 1.27 -4.44 19.33
CA ILE A 187 1.91 -3.15 19.06
C ILE A 187 1.13 -2.43 17.96
N PRO A 188 0.64 -1.20 18.22
CA PRO A 188 -0.10 -0.42 17.22
C PRO A 188 0.69 -0.24 15.93
N TYR A 189 0.01 -0.30 14.79
CA TYR A 189 0.63 -0.19 13.47
C TYR A 189 1.49 1.09 13.31
N LYS A 190 1.00 2.22 13.84
CA LYS A 190 1.74 3.51 13.82
C LYS A 190 3.08 3.43 14.55
N VAL A 191 3.13 2.70 15.65
CA VAL A 191 4.36 2.51 16.45
C VAL A 191 5.32 1.59 15.71
N ARG A 192 4.80 0.47 15.15
CA ARG A 192 5.64 -0.46 14.37
C ARG A 192 6.31 0.23 13.17
N THR A 193 5.55 0.98 12.40
CA THR A 193 6.10 1.71 11.24
C THR A 193 7.10 2.79 11.64
N ALA A 194 6.90 3.45 12.78
CA ALA A 194 7.86 4.40 13.30
C ALA A 194 9.18 3.72 13.70
N PHE A 195 9.11 2.57 14.39
CA PHE A 195 10.28 1.77 14.74
C PHE A 195 11.05 1.31 13.50
N GLU A 196 10.36 0.74 12.52
CA GLU A 196 10.98 0.29 11.28
C GLU A 196 11.68 1.44 10.54
N ARG A 197 11.05 2.60 10.47
CA ARG A 197 11.62 3.78 9.80
C ARG A 197 12.89 4.22 10.49
N GLU A 198 12.88 4.35 11.81
CA GLU A 198 14.03 4.82 12.56
C GLU A 198 15.19 3.84 12.53
N ALA A 199 14.94 2.56 12.75
CA ALA A 199 15.98 1.55 12.68
C ALA A 199 16.61 1.42 11.28
N ARG A 200 15.80 1.53 10.23
CA ARG A 200 16.31 1.53 8.85
C ARG A 200 17.14 2.77 8.54
N ARG A 201 16.76 3.92 9.07
CA ARG A 201 17.53 5.16 8.94
C ARG A 201 18.94 5.02 9.55
N MET A 202 19.05 4.35 10.69
CA MET A 202 20.32 4.20 11.42
C MET A 202 21.17 3.02 10.92
N SER A 203 20.57 1.91 10.53
CA SER A 203 21.27 0.65 10.29
C SER A 203 21.05 0.05 8.88
N GLY A 204 20.29 0.75 8.01
CA GLY A 204 19.94 0.26 6.68
C GLY A 204 18.83 -0.79 6.70
N TYR A 205 18.42 -1.21 5.49
CA TYR A 205 17.20 -1.99 5.30
C TYR A 205 17.19 -3.35 6.01
N TYR A 206 18.25 -4.15 5.83
CA TYR A 206 18.29 -5.51 6.38
C TYR A 206 18.57 -5.53 7.89
N TYR A 207 19.61 -4.84 8.33
CA TYR A 207 19.98 -4.78 9.74
C TYR A 207 18.92 -4.08 10.58
N GLY A 208 18.40 -2.97 10.08
CA GLY A 208 17.34 -2.24 10.77
C GLY A 208 16.10 -3.11 10.99
N LYS A 209 15.71 -3.92 9.98
CA LYS A 209 14.58 -4.84 10.13
C LYS A 209 14.83 -5.90 11.20
N GLN A 210 16.01 -6.51 11.23
CA GLN A 210 16.35 -7.51 12.23
C GLN A 210 16.29 -6.95 13.66
N ILE A 211 16.86 -5.76 13.86
CA ILE A 211 16.87 -5.08 15.17
C ILE A 211 15.44 -4.78 15.63
N VAL A 212 14.60 -4.28 14.71
CA VAL A 212 13.20 -3.98 15.02
C VAL A 212 12.41 -5.23 15.36
N ASP A 213 12.59 -6.31 14.58
CA ASP A 213 11.89 -7.57 14.83
C ASP A 213 12.28 -8.14 16.21
N GLU A 214 13.56 -8.11 16.58
CA GLU A 214 14.06 -8.50 17.91
C GLU A 214 13.48 -7.60 19.02
N PHE A 215 13.45 -6.28 18.80
CA PHE A 215 12.92 -5.31 19.75
C PHE A 215 11.40 -5.47 19.94
N MET A 216 10.63 -5.58 18.87
CA MET A 216 9.18 -5.81 18.94
C MET A 216 8.84 -7.16 19.56
N LEU A 217 9.66 -8.19 19.33
CA LEU A 217 9.50 -9.49 19.96
C LEU A 217 9.70 -9.40 21.48
N ALA A 218 10.69 -8.62 21.93
CA ALA A 218 10.90 -8.40 23.37
C ALA A 218 9.71 -7.68 24.02
N LEU A 219 9.19 -6.62 23.36
CA LEU A 219 8.02 -5.88 23.83
C LEU A 219 6.75 -6.75 23.86
N SER A 220 6.60 -7.69 22.94
CA SER A 220 5.41 -8.53 22.86
C SER A 220 5.40 -9.69 23.88
N LYS A 221 6.57 -10.04 24.46
CA LYS A 221 6.68 -11.06 25.51
C LYS A 221 6.16 -10.57 26.86
N ASP A 222 6.36 -9.30 27.15
CA ASP A 222 5.87 -8.67 28.37
C ASP A 222 5.16 -7.36 28.03
N THR A 223 3.86 -7.47 27.85
CA THR A 223 3.00 -6.32 27.52
C THR A 223 2.68 -5.47 28.74
N VAL A 224 2.92 -5.97 29.94
CA VAL A 224 2.66 -5.26 31.21
C VAL A 224 3.84 -4.35 31.56
N ASP A 225 5.09 -4.83 31.34
CA ASP A 225 6.29 -4.04 31.54
C ASP A 225 7.14 -3.99 30.25
N ALA A 226 6.59 -3.36 29.22
CA ALA A 226 7.25 -3.19 27.92
C ALA A 226 8.56 -2.39 28.04
N LEU A 227 8.65 -1.45 28.97
CA LEU A 227 9.86 -0.65 29.19
C LEU A 227 10.96 -1.47 29.87
N GLY A 228 10.60 -2.30 30.87
CA GLY A 228 11.55 -3.21 31.49
C GLY A 228 12.08 -4.26 30.51
N ALA A 229 11.24 -4.77 29.62
CA ALA A 229 11.65 -5.69 28.57
C ALA A 229 12.64 -5.03 27.57
N ALA A 230 12.40 -3.77 27.18
CA ALA A 230 13.31 -3.01 26.35
C ALA A 230 14.67 -2.77 27.06
N ASP A 231 14.65 -2.45 28.37
CA ASP A 231 15.88 -2.24 29.15
C ASP A 231 16.70 -3.52 29.28
N ALA A 232 16.04 -4.64 29.52
CA ALA A 232 16.70 -5.94 29.60
C ALA A 232 17.38 -6.31 28.26
N LEU A 233 16.70 -6.07 27.13
CA LEU A 233 17.27 -6.30 25.80
C LEU A 233 18.46 -5.40 25.55
N ILE A 234 18.38 -4.09 25.87
CA ILE A 234 19.47 -3.14 25.70
C ILE A 234 20.67 -3.51 26.57
N ALA A 235 20.43 -3.96 27.81
CA ALA A 235 21.49 -4.37 28.72
C ALA A 235 22.21 -5.64 28.29
N ALA A 236 21.48 -6.60 27.68
CA ALA A 236 22.02 -7.85 27.19
C ALA A 236 22.77 -7.72 25.87
N GLU A 237 22.55 -6.63 25.10
CA GLU A 237 23.14 -6.44 23.79
C GLU A 237 24.62 -6.05 23.88
N THR A 238 25.45 -6.82 23.20
CA THR A 238 26.93 -6.62 23.16
C THR A 238 27.38 -5.74 22.00
N ASP A 239 26.61 -5.73 20.89
CA ASP A 239 26.90 -4.89 19.74
C ASP A 239 26.53 -3.43 20.04
N THR A 240 27.52 -2.57 20.01
CA THR A 240 27.33 -1.13 20.30
C THR A 240 26.40 -0.43 19.33
N ARG A 241 26.35 -0.87 18.05
CA ARG A 241 25.46 -0.29 17.04
C ARG A 241 24.01 -0.73 17.27
N LYS A 242 23.78 -2.02 17.50
CA LYS A 242 22.47 -2.54 17.85
C LYS A 242 21.93 -1.91 19.12
N ARG A 243 22.81 -1.78 20.13
CA ARG A 243 22.44 -1.12 21.40
C ARG A 243 22.01 0.33 21.18
N ALA A 244 22.74 1.10 20.37
CA ALA A 244 22.38 2.48 20.06
C ALA A 244 21.00 2.58 19.39
N VAL A 245 20.74 1.76 18.38
CA VAL A 245 19.42 1.71 17.71
C VAL A 245 18.32 1.34 18.69
N SER A 246 18.53 0.33 19.54
CA SER A 246 17.54 -0.08 20.53
C SER A 246 17.25 1.00 21.57
N MET A 247 18.24 1.81 21.92
CA MET A 247 18.05 2.97 22.80
C MET A 247 17.19 4.05 22.14
N ASP A 248 17.39 4.32 20.85
CA ASP A 248 16.56 5.28 20.11
C ASP A 248 15.14 4.77 19.91
N LEU A 249 14.97 3.46 19.66
CA LEU A 249 13.65 2.85 19.61
C LEU A 249 12.92 2.95 20.94
N LYS A 250 13.63 2.77 22.07
CA LYS A 250 13.05 2.98 23.41
C LYS A 250 12.65 4.46 23.61
N ALA A 251 13.48 5.41 23.22
CA ALA A 251 13.14 6.83 23.31
C ALA A 251 11.90 7.17 22.47
N LEU A 252 11.79 6.58 21.29
CA LEU A 252 10.62 6.71 20.42
C LEU A 252 9.36 6.09 21.05
N LEU A 253 9.48 4.94 21.71
CA LEU A 253 8.38 4.33 22.46
C LEU A 253 7.87 5.27 23.56
N LEU A 254 8.78 5.86 24.34
CA LEU A 254 8.42 6.81 25.39
C LEU A 254 7.71 8.06 24.85
N SER A 255 8.17 8.59 23.70
CA SER A 255 7.53 9.76 23.10
C SER A 255 6.12 9.47 22.60
N LYS A 256 5.84 8.24 22.16
CA LYS A 256 4.52 7.84 21.63
C LYS A 256 3.52 7.44 22.71
N VAL A 257 3.99 6.99 23.87
CA VAL A 257 3.14 6.69 25.04
C VAL A 257 2.68 7.98 25.73
N VAL A 258 3.39 9.10 25.56
CA VAL A 258 3.02 10.39 26.15
C VAL A 258 1.97 11.13 25.31
N ASP A 259 1.83 10.77 24.01
CA ASP A 259 0.92 11.43 23.07
C ASP A 259 -0.49 10.75 23.00
N GLU A 260 -0.76 9.71 23.81
CA GLU A 260 -2.06 9.10 24.05
C GLU A 260 -2.60 9.46 25.44
#